data_34b4b419320f4bbf804d5ab55c941e0d
#
_entry.id   34b4b419320f4bbf804d5ab55c941e0d
#
_cell.length_a   1.000
_cell.length_b   1.000
_cell.length_c   1.000
_cell.angle_alpha   90.00
_cell.angle_beta   90.00
_cell.angle_gamma   90.00
#
_symmetry.space_group_name_H-M   'P 1'
#
loop_
_entity.id
_entity.type
_entity.pdbx_description
1 polymer ?
#
loop_
_entity_poly.entity_id
_entity_poly.type
_entity_poly.pdbx_seq_one_letter_code
_entity_poly.pdbx_strand_id
1 'polypeptide(L)'
;MDDETKLITSRLSRTITRDGITVEVNIVRAEGDPEWTLEVVDQDGACTVWEDTFASEQDALNEVFQTIAADGMSSFLRQPDQKLH
;
A
#
# COMPACT_ATOMS: atom_id res chain seq x y z
N MET A 1 -22.45 10.05 -16.90
CA MET A 1 -22.42 9.84 -16.44
C MET A 1 -21.53 9.70 -15.83
N ASP A 2 -21.22 9.80 -15.33
CA ASP A 2 -20.39 9.80 -14.87
C ASP A 2 -20.45 9.55 -13.64
N ASP A 3 -20.85 8.71 -13.17
CA ASP A 3 -20.86 8.30 -12.00
C ASP A 3 -19.63 7.80 -11.60
N GLU A 4 -18.52 7.90 -12.19
CA GLU A 4 -17.35 7.35 -11.78
C GLU A 4 -16.89 7.94 -10.59
N THR A 5 -16.42 7.18 -9.58
CA THR A 5 -15.84 7.65 -8.34
C THR A 5 -14.42 8.04 -8.62
N LYS A 6 -14.05 9.24 -8.22
CA LYS A 6 -12.68 9.65 -8.38
C LYS A 6 -11.86 9.16 -7.24
N LEU A 7 -10.63 8.77 -7.52
CA LEU A 7 -9.68 8.41 -6.49
C LEU A 7 -8.77 9.57 -6.20
N ILE A 8 -8.55 9.81 -4.93
CA ILE A 8 -7.65 10.86 -4.48
C ILE A 8 -6.39 10.20 -3.98
N THR A 9 -5.25 10.56 -4.54
CA THR A 9 -3.97 9.98 -4.15
C THR A 9 -3.32 10.88 -3.12
N SER A 10 -2.91 10.28 -2.01
CA SER A 10 -2.27 11.04 -0.94
C SER A 10 -0.91 11.52 -1.37
N ARG A 11 -0.53 12.70 -0.89
CA ARG A 11 0.79 13.22 -1.11
C ARG A 11 1.80 12.39 -0.38
N LEU A 12 1.43 11.53 0.56
CA LEU A 12 2.35 10.66 1.26
C LEU A 12 2.69 9.42 0.46
N SER A 13 2.01 9.18 -0.67
CA SER A 13 2.34 8.07 -1.55
C SER A 13 3.77 8.25 -2.07
N ARG A 14 4.54 7.18 -2.12
CA ARG A 14 5.95 7.29 -2.46
C ARG A 14 6.54 5.96 -2.86
N THR A 15 7.75 6.02 -3.39
CA THR A 15 8.52 4.83 -3.71
C THR A 15 9.56 4.66 -2.63
N ILE A 16 9.73 3.43 -2.14
CA ILE A 16 10.71 3.12 -1.11
C ILE A 16 11.65 2.06 -1.63
N THR A 17 12.94 2.30 -1.50
CA THR A 17 13.95 1.32 -1.88
C THR A 17 14.82 1.01 -0.67
N ARG A 18 14.92 -0.27 -0.33
CA ARG A 18 15.77 -0.73 0.75
C ARG A 18 16.29 -2.10 0.39
N ASP A 19 17.55 -2.36 0.69
CA ASP A 19 18.15 -3.67 0.48
C ASP A 19 18.00 -4.14 -0.95
N GLY A 20 18.03 -3.20 -1.89
CA GLY A 20 17.92 -3.55 -3.30
C GLY A 20 16.49 -3.84 -3.76
N ILE A 21 15.51 -3.67 -2.89
CA ILE A 21 14.11 -3.93 -3.22
C ILE A 21 13.37 -2.62 -3.27
N THR A 22 12.63 -2.40 -4.36
CA THR A 22 11.87 -1.17 -4.56
C THR A 22 10.39 -1.49 -4.56
N VAL A 23 9.62 -0.74 -3.79
CA VAL A 23 8.17 -0.86 -3.78
C VAL A 23 7.54 0.51 -3.94
N GLU A 24 6.36 0.52 -4.51
CA GLU A 24 5.61 1.76 -4.68
C GLU A 24 4.46 1.74 -3.70
N VAL A 25 4.39 2.72 -2.83
CA VAL A 25 3.35 2.82 -1.82
C VAL A 25 2.29 3.76 -2.31
N ASN A 26 1.08 3.27 -2.44
CA ASN A 26 -0.04 4.06 -2.92
C ASN A 26 -1.08 4.16 -1.82
N ILE A 27 -1.37 5.37 -1.39
CA ILE A 27 -2.35 5.64 -0.37
C ILE A 27 -3.45 6.44 -1.03
N VAL A 28 -4.62 5.86 -1.15
CA VAL A 28 -5.69 6.47 -1.93
C VAL A 28 -7.01 6.38 -1.20
N ARG A 29 -7.94 7.24 -1.55
CA ARG A 29 -9.29 7.10 -1.05
C ARG A 29 -10.26 7.53 -2.14
N ALA A 30 -11.46 7.03 -2.07
CA ALA A 30 -12.49 7.46 -2.98
C ALA A 30 -13.01 8.82 -2.55
N GLU A 31 -13.35 9.64 -3.51
CA GLU A 31 -13.90 10.93 -3.20
C GLU A 31 -15.18 10.72 -2.41
N GLY A 32 -15.32 11.38 -1.31
CA GLY A 32 -16.47 11.20 -0.46
C GLY A 32 -16.29 10.17 0.63
N ASP A 33 -15.22 9.37 0.54
CA ASP A 33 -14.96 8.35 1.55
C ASP A 33 -13.94 8.92 2.52
N PRO A 34 -14.18 8.85 3.82
CA PRO A 34 -13.22 9.44 4.77
C PRO A 34 -12.01 8.60 5.04
N GLU A 35 -12.00 7.35 4.58
CA GLU A 35 -10.90 6.46 4.94
C GLU A 35 -9.99 6.17 3.79
N TRP A 36 -8.76 5.86 4.09
CA TRP A 36 -7.73 5.64 3.09
C TRP A 36 -7.43 4.17 2.92
N THR A 37 -7.13 3.78 1.69
CA THR A 37 -6.74 2.41 1.36
C THR A 37 -5.26 2.40 1.06
N LEU A 38 -4.58 1.37 1.53
CA LEU A 38 -3.15 1.23 1.34
C LEU A 38 -2.85 0.09 0.38
N GLU A 39 -2.03 0.38 -0.61
CA GLU A 39 -1.59 -0.62 -1.56
C GLU A 39 -0.09 -0.49 -1.74
N VAL A 40 0.61 -1.59 -1.82
CA VAL A 40 2.03 -1.59 -2.10
C VAL A 40 2.27 -2.47 -3.31
N VAL A 41 2.96 -1.93 -4.32
CA VAL A 41 3.26 -2.65 -5.55
C VAL A 41 4.75 -2.91 -5.58
N ASP A 42 5.15 -4.16 -5.73
CA ASP A 42 6.57 -4.47 -5.73
C ASP A 42 7.16 -4.29 -7.13
N GLN A 43 8.45 -4.51 -7.24
CA GLN A 43 9.15 -4.25 -8.49
C GLN A 43 8.77 -5.22 -9.59
N ASP A 44 8.11 -6.32 -9.25
CA ASP A 44 7.64 -7.27 -10.24
C ASP A 44 6.19 -7.03 -10.60
N GLY A 45 5.57 -6.02 -10.03
CA GLY A 45 4.20 -5.67 -10.33
C GLY A 45 3.17 -6.35 -9.45
N ALA A 46 3.59 -7.13 -8.47
CA ALA A 46 2.65 -7.76 -7.56
C ALA A 46 2.14 -6.73 -6.55
N CYS A 47 0.86 -6.80 -6.25
CA CYS A 47 0.23 -5.84 -5.37
C CYS A 47 -0.16 -6.47 -4.07
N THR A 48 0.05 -5.75 -2.98
CA THR A 48 -0.46 -6.11 -1.68
C THR A 48 -1.43 -5.02 -1.26
N VAL A 49 -2.65 -5.39 -0.98
CA VAL A 49 -3.66 -4.42 -0.58
C VAL A 49 -4.12 -4.80 0.81
N TRP A 50 -4.07 -3.85 1.74
CA TRP A 50 -4.53 -4.11 3.10
C TRP A 50 -6.04 -4.16 3.10
N GLU A 51 -6.59 -5.11 3.85
CA GLU A 51 -8.02 -5.23 3.92
C GLU A 51 -8.64 -4.15 4.74
N ASP A 52 -7.90 -3.66 5.74
CA ASP A 52 -8.42 -2.62 6.60
C ASP A 52 -8.11 -1.27 6.01
N THR A 53 -8.99 -0.33 6.22
CA THR A 53 -8.74 1.04 5.81
C THR A 53 -8.12 1.81 6.96
N PHE A 54 -7.65 3.00 6.69
CA PHE A 54 -6.96 3.82 7.68
C PHE A 54 -7.64 5.17 7.81
N ALA A 55 -7.72 5.65 9.03
CA ALA A 55 -8.41 6.91 9.28
C ALA A 55 -7.62 8.10 8.75
N SER A 56 -6.33 7.97 8.58
CA SER A 56 -5.52 9.07 8.05
C SER A 56 -4.44 8.53 7.14
N GLU A 57 -3.92 9.42 6.30
CA GLU A 57 -2.83 9.08 5.40
C GLU A 57 -1.60 8.68 6.18
N GLN A 58 -1.36 9.37 7.28
CA GLN A 58 -0.18 9.09 8.08
C GLN A 58 -0.25 7.69 8.70
N ASP A 59 -1.44 7.28 9.13
CA ASP A 59 -1.60 5.94 9.68
C ASP A 59 -1.29 4.89 8.63
N ALA A 60 -1.71 5.12 7.39
CA ALA A 60 -1.43 4.18 6.33
C ALA A 60 0.08 4.09 6.07
N LEU A 61 0.76 5.23 6.04
CA LEU A 61 2.20 5.23 5.80
C LEU A 61 2.92 4.57 6.96
N ASN A 62 2.47 4.81 8.19
CA ASN A 62 3.10 4.20 9.34
C ASN A 62 2.98 2.68 9.28
N GLU A 63 1.88 2.17 8.74
CA GLU A 63 1.72 0.73 8.61
C GLU A 63 2.79 0.14 7.70
N VAL A 64 3.14 0.84 6.62
CA VAL A 64 4.18 0.37 5.73
C VAL A 64 5.51 0.29 6.47
N PHE A 65 5.86 1.32 7.21
CA PHE A 65 7.14 1.32 7.92
C PHE A 65 7.16 0.27 9.03
N GLN A 66 6.02 0.03 9.66
CA GLN A 66 5.95 -1.01 10.68
C GLN A 66 6.13 -2.39 10.05
N THR A 67 5.55 -2.61 8.87
CA THR A 67 5.71 -3.87 8.17
C THR A 67 7.16 -4.09 7.78
N ILE A 68 7.81 -3.04 7.29
CA ILE A 68 9.21 -3.13 6.92
C ILE A 68 10.06 -3.44 8.14
N ALA A 69 9.77 -2.80 9.26
CA ALA A 69 10.56 -3.01 10.47
C ALA A 69 10.36 -4.40 11.03
N ALA A 70 9.16 -4.95 10.90
CA ALA A 70 8.87 -6.26 11.46
C ALA A 70 9.27 -7.40 10.54
N ASP A 71 9.02 -7.25 9.25
CA ASP A 71 9.20 -8.35 8.32
C ASP A 71 10.21 -8.10 7.22
N GLY A 72 10.67 -6.89 7.08
CA GLY A 72 11.63 -6.52 6.03
C GLY A 72 10.95 -6.26 4.72
N MET A 73 11.72 -5.73 3.78
CA MET A 73 11.19 -5.40 2.47
C MET A 73 10.80 -6.64 1.69
N SER A 74 11.45 -7.75 1.95
CA SER A 74 11.17 -8.96 1.21
C SER A 74 9.76 -9.47 1.46
N SER A 75 9.10 -9.02 2.53
CA SER A 75 7.75 -9.46 2.77
C SER A 75 6.82 -9.01 1.65
N PHE A 76 7.16 -7.96 0.93
CA PHE A 76 6.34 -7.47 -0.16
C PHE A 76 6.58 -8.26 -1.45
N LEU A 77 7.60 -9.10 -1.45
CA LEU A 77 7.88 -9.91 -2.63
C LEU A 77 7.30 -11.30 -2.50
N ARG A 78 6.51 -11.58 -1.43
CA ARG A 78 6.04 -12.87 -1.19
C ARG A 78 5.16 -13.37 -2.27
N GLN A 79 5.30 -14.61 -2.64
CA GLN A 79 4.50 -15.21 -3.64
C GLN A 79 3.12 -15.48 -3.13
N PRO A 80 2.12 -15.33 -3.92
CA PRO A 80 0.78 -15.54 -3.43
C PRO A 80 0.52 -16.91 -2.92
N ASP A 81 1.15 -17.90 -3.47
CA ASP A 81 0.85 -19.23 -3.01
C ASP A 81 1.51 -19.54 -1.76
N GLN A 82 2.27 -18.70 -1.23
CA GLN A 82 2.77 -19.03 -0.05
C GLN A 82 1.91 -18.91 0.98
N LYS A 83 0.94 -18.50 0.78
CA LYS A 83 0.09 -18.41 1.70
C LYS A 83 -0.52 -19.39 1.99
N LEU A 84 -0.47 -20.02 1.92
CA LEU A 84 -1.09 -20.95 2.06
C LEU A 84 -0.91 -21.57 2.95
N HIS A 85 -0.86 -21.69 3.47
CA HIS A 85 -0.67 -22.18 4.14
C HIS A 85 -1.12 -22.39 4.58
#